data_dba5d0ab4f5b9fdd57f8800118954c89
#
_entry.id   dba5d0ab4f5b9fdd57f8800118954c89
#
_cell.length_a   1.000
_cell.length_b   1.000
_cell.length_c   1.000
_cell.angle_alpha   90.00
_cell.angle_beta   90.00
_cell.angle_gamma   90.00
#
_symmetry.space_group_name_H-M   'P 1'
#
loop_
_entity.id
_entity.type
_entity.pdbx_description
1 polymer ?
#
loop_
_entity_poly.entity_id
_entity_poly.type
_entity_poly.pdbx_seq_one_letter_code
_entity_poly.pdbx_strand_id
1 'polypeptide(L)'
;MAEINEKLSKLLKEVGEVVDLKDRTSAVWSLPQNQNVLIVKHKALEKISAHLGMWFDPPKIIESDTEKKVVSLVVQGYIDDGKGKNTAWSIGEVSPDNYKTYAKQSTYPFAMAEKRAIDRVILKLLGVHGDFYSQAEIDEAENPNKGTSDKSDPKMVAMIKDMFLTFLKVQKTREELVAYWKGNPEPLRQLKEMSEVVHKEVEDAFRERAKEIKQGES
;
A
#
# COMPACT_ATOMS: atom_id res chain seq x y z
N MET A 1 11.32 -4.89 22.54
CA MET A 1 10.00 -5.01 21.89
C MET A 1 9.19 -3.83 22.35
N ALA A 2 8.56 -3.09 21.43
CA ALA A 2 7.67 -2.02 21.82
C ALA A 2 6.50 -2.57 22.63
N GLU A 3 6.24 -2.00 23.79
CA GLU A 3 5.07 -2.32 24.59
C GLU A 3 3.92 -1.41 24.15
N ILE A 4 2.73 -1.98 24.01
CA ILE A 4 1.54 -1.18 23.69
C ILE A 4 1.22 -0.31 24.90
N ASN A 5 0.97 0.97 24.66
CA ASN A 5 0.45 1.89 25.66
C ASN A 5 -0.78 1.27 26.37
N GLU A 6 -0.75 1.22 27.70
CA GLU A 6 -1.77 0.56 28.54
C GLU A 6 -3.17 1.12 28.27
N LYS A 7 -3.29 2.45 28.09
CA LYS A 7 -4.55 3.12 27.77
C LYS A 7 -5.13 2.63 26.43
N LEU A 8 -4.31 2.54 25.38
CA LEU A 8 -4.74 2.06 24.07
C LEU A 8 -5.12 0.57 24.12
N SER A 9 -4.33 -0.25 24.81
CA SER A 9 -4.61 -1.67 25.00
C SER A 9 -5.97 -1.91 25.69
N LYS A 10 -6.28 -1.11 26.71
CA LYS A 10 -7.56 -1.16 27.41
C LYS A 10 -8.72 -0.80 26.49
N LEU A 11 -8.62 0.32 25.76
CA LEU A 11 -9.65 0.78 24.82
C LEU A 11 -9.90 -0.25 23.71
N LEU A 12 -8.85 -0.85 23.16
CA LEU A 12 -8.99 -1.89 22.13
C LEU A 12 -9.78 -3.09 22.65
N LYS A 13 -9.52 -3.53 23.87
CA LYS A 13 -10.30 -4.62 24.52
C LYS A 13 -11.76 -4.23 24.75
N GLU A 14 -12.02 -3.00 25.18
CA GLU A 14 -13.39 -2.49 25.41
C GLU A 14 -14.22 -2.45 24.12
N VAL A 15 -13.58 -2.19 22.97
CA VAL A 15 -14.25 -2.21 21.65
C VAL A 15 -14.19 -3.59 20.95
N GLY A 16 -13.75 -4.64 21.67
CA GLY A 16 -13.74 -6.02 21.16
C GLY A 16 -12.67 -6.29 20.11
N GLU A 17 -11.58 -5.53 20.13
CA GLU A 17 -10.46 -5.74 19.21
C GLU A 17 -9.35 -6.57 19.88
N VAL A 18 -8.76 -7.48 19.10
CA VAL A 18 -7.63 -8.31 19.52
C VAL A 18 -6.33 -7.63 19.16
N VAL A 19 -5.35 -7.73 20.05
CA VAL A 19 -4.01 -7.19 19.88
C VAL A 19 -2.99 -8.32 19.85
N ASP A 20 -2.35 -8.51 18.72
CA ASP A 20 -1.18 -9.36 18.53
C ASP A 20 -0.18 -8.65 17.62
N LEU A 21 0.95 -8.23 18.18
CA LEU A 21 1.94 -7.44 17.44
C LEU A 21 2.61 -8.20 16.30
N LYS A 22 2.53 -9.52 16.29
CA LYS A 22 3.08 -10.37 15.23
C LYS A 22 2.06 -10.68 14.13
N ASP A 23 0.78 -10.55 14.46
CA ASP A 23 -0.30 -10.80 13.52
C ASP A 23 -0.78 -9.49 12.88
N ARG A 24 -0.48 -9.31 11.62
CA ARG A 24 -0.92 -8.15 10.83
C ARG A 24 -2.43 -8.11 10.59
N THR A 25 -3.16 -9.18 10.88
CA THR A 25 -4.63 -9.18 10.87
C THR A 25 -5.22 -8.62 12.16
N SER A 26 -4.42 -8.50 13.22
CA SER A 26 -4.75 -7.89 14.51
C SER A 26 -5.03 -6.39 14.39
N ALA A 27 -5.71 -5.81 15.39
CA ALA A 27 -5.99 -4.37 15.47
C ALA A 27 -4.73 -3.50 15.57
N VAL A 28 -3.69 -4.03 16.20
CA VAL A 28 -2.35 -3.41 16.27
C VAL A 28 -1.31 -4.44 15.90
N TRP A 29 -0.37 -4.06 15.06
CA TRP A 29 0.74 -4.90 14.63
C TRP A 29 2.02 -4.06 14.49
N SER A 30 3.19 -4.70 14.46
CA SER A 30 4.48 -4.03 14.30
C SER A 30 5.04 -4.22 12.89
N LEU A 31 5.77 -3.22 12.39
CA LEU A 31 6.49 -3.35 11.12
C LEU A 31 7.60 -4.40 11.25
N PRO A 32 7.71 -5.37 10.31
CA PRO A 32 8.78 -6.37 10.35
C PRO A 32 10.18 -5.78 10.29
N GLN A 33 10.34 -4.69 9.52
CA GLN A 33 11.60 -4.00 9.35
C GLN A 33 11.97 -3.17 10.59
N ASN A 34 10.98 -2.72 11.37
CA ASN A 34 11.17 -1.95 12.59
C ASN A 34 10.08 -2.27 13.61
N GLN A 35 10.33 -3.24 14.49
CA GLN A 35 9.39 -3.70 15.51
C GLN A 35 9.02 -2.64 16.56
N ASN A 36 9.70 -1.50 16.58
CA ASN A 36 9.36 -0.37 17.44
C ASN A 36 8.26 0.51 16.82
N VAL A 37 7.97 0.35 15.55
CA VAL A 37 6.89 1.08 14.86
C VAL A 37 5.62 0.26 14.97
N LEU A 38 4.64 0.79 15.71
CA LEU A 38 3.35 0.15 15.94
C LEU A 38 2.28 0.79 15.03
N ILE A 39 1.51 -0.08 14.40
CA ILE A 39 0.48 0.30 13.43
C ILE A 39 -0.88 -0.06 13.95
N VAL A 40 -1.78 0.91 14.00
CA VAL A 40 -3.18 0.70 14.39
C VAL A 40 -4.06 0.68 13.13
N LYS A 41 -4.96 -0.29 13.05
CA LYS A 41 -5.93 -0.35 11.96
C LYS A 41 -6.95 0.77 12.05
N HIS A 42 -7.27 1.37 10.92
CA HIS A 42 -8.33 2.37 10.80
C HIS A 42 -9.64 1.93 11.46
N LYS A 43 -10.13 0.73 11.15
CA LYS A 43 -11.35 0.17 11.74
C LYS A 43 -11.33 0.14 13.28
N ALA A 44 -10.16 -0.12 13.87
CA ALA A 44 -10.01 -0.11 15.33
C ALA A 44 -10.07 1.33 15.88
N LEU A 45 -9.45 2.29 15.18
CA LEU A 45 -9.55 3.71 15.53
C LEU A 45 -10.98 4.24 15.41
N GLU A 46 -11.72 3.88 14.37
CA GLU A 46 -13.15 4.25 14.24
C GLU A 46 -13.99 3.71 15.39
N LYS A 47 -13.79 2.44 15.79
CA LYS A 47 -14.51 1.86 16.95
C LYS A 47 -14.17 2.59 18.24
N ILE A 48 -12.89 2.90 18.49
CA ILE A 48 -12.47 3.66 19.67
C ILE A 48 -13.09 5.05 19.65
N SER A 49 -13.05 5.73 18.51
CA SER A 49 -13.64 7.05 18.34
C SER A 49 -15.13 7.07 18.67
N ALA A 50 -15.89 6.10 18.13
CA ALA A 50 -17.31 5.94 18.40
C ALA A 50 -17.58 5.61 19.89
N HIS A 51 -16.78 4.71 20.49
CA HIS A 51 -16.90 4.32 21.90
C HIS A 51 -16.69 5.51 22.85
N LEU A 52 -15.74 6.38 22.54
CA LEU A 52 -15.40 7.57 23.31
C LEU A 52 -16.25 8.81 22.99
N GLY A 53 -17.21 8.69 22.05
CA GLY A 53 -18.03 9.81 21.63
C GLY A 53 -17.25 10.96 21.00
N MET A 54 -16.19 10.66 20.27
CA MET A 54 -15.44 11.67 19.51
C MET A 54 -16.29 12.20 18.35
N TRP A 55 -16.18 13.47 18.02
CA TRP A 55 -16.81 14.07 16.85
C TRP A 55 -15.82 14.94 16.07
N PHE A 56 -16.14 15.18 14.80
CA PHE A 56 -15.26 15.85 13.87
C PHE A 56 -16.03 16.94 13.12
N ASP A 57 -15.36 18.05 12.85
CA ASP A 57 -15.87 19.04 11.90
C ASP A 57 -15.77 18.50 10.47
N PRO A 58 -16.62 18.97 9.55
CA PRO A 58 -16.48 18.67 8.14
C PRO A 58 -15.07 18.99 7.63
N PRO A 59 -14.45 18.10 6.82
CA PRO A 59 -13.12 18.36 6.28
C PRO A 59 -13.06 19.65 5.48
N LYS A 60 -11.99 20.42 5.67
CA LYS A 60 -11.71 21.61 4.85
C LYS A 60 -10.61 21.30 3.86
N ILE A 61 -10.91 21.40 2.56
CA ILE A 61 -9.93 21.19 1.50
C ILE A 61 -8.96 22.36 1.49
N ILE A 62 -7.66 22.05 1.55
CA ILE A 62 -6.56 23.00 1.46
C ILE A 62 -6.10 23.08 0.01
N GLU A 63 -5.92 21.93 -0.63
CA GLU A 63 -5.47 21.81 -2.01
C GLU A 63 -6.16 20.61 -2.68
N SER A 64 -6.49 20.78 -3.94
CA SER A 64 -7.04 19.71 -4.76
C SER A 64 -6.63 19.91 -6.21
N ASP A 65 -5.90 18.94 -6.76
CA ASP A 65 -5.55 18.86 -8.16
C ASP A 65 -5.91 17.46 -8.68
N THR A 66 -7.01 17.37 -9.40
CA THR A 66 -7.52 16.09 -9.90
C THR A 66 -6.67 15.50 -11.04
N GLU A 67 -5.96 16.33 -11.80
CA GLU A 67 -5.06 15.87 -12.89
C GLU A 67 -3.80 15.27 -12.28
N LYS A 68 -3.19 15.94 -11.31
CA LYS A 68 -2.02 15.46 -10.57
C LYS A 68 -2.37 14.43 -9.49
N LYS A 69 -3.68 14.22 -9.21
CA LYS A 69 -4.16 13.32 -8.14
C LYS A 69 -3.61 13.73 -6.75
N VAL A 70 -3.52 15.02 -6.49
CA VAL A 70 -3.11 15.59 -5.21
C VAL A 70 -4.33 16.08 -4.47
N VAL A 71 -4.47 15.69 -3.21
CA VAL A 71 -5.49 16.18 -2.29
C VAL A 71 -4.86 16.42 -0.93
N SER A 72 -5.07 17.61 -0.37
CA SER A 72 -4.75 17.94 1.02
C SER A 72 -5.98 18.53 1.69
N LEU A 73 -6.31 18.04 2.87
CA LEU A 73 -7.42 18.55 3.67
C LEU A 73 -7.06 18.55 5.16
N VAL A 74 -7.72 19.41 5.91
CA VAL A 74 -7.61 19.48 7.37
C VAL A 74 -8.91 18.98 8.00
N VAL A 75 -8.77 18.18 9.06
CA VAL A 75 -9.86 17.77 9.94
C VAL A 75 -9.55 18.23 11.34
N GLN A 76 -10.56 18.75 12.03
CA GLN A 76 -10.54 19.03 13.45
C GLN A 76 -11.50 18.09 14.17
N GLY A 77 -11.05 17.51 15.26
CA GLY A 77 -11.84 16.60 16.08
C GLY A 77 -11.81 16.98 17.54
N TYR A 78 -12.74 16.40 18.28
CA TYR A 78 -13.05 16.75 19.66
C TYR A 78 -13.39 15.51 20.46
N ILE A 79 -13.09 15.58 21.76
CA ILE A 79 -13.52 14.62 22.77
C ILE A 79 -13.87 15.38 24.04
N ASP A 80 -14.92 14.94 24.74
CA ASP A 80 -15.21 15.36 26.10
C ASP A 80 -14.78 14.25 27.06
N ASP A 81 -13.77 14.50 27.87
CA ASP A 81 -13.23 13.51 28.82
C ASP A 81 -13.82 13.67 30.24
N GLY A 82 -14.90 14.45 30.38
CA GLY A 82 -15.53 14.77 31.66
C GLY A 82 -14.77 15.82 32.48
N LYS A 83 -13.58 16.25 32.04
CA LYS A 83 -12.83 17.37 32.60
C LYS A 83 -12.90 18.61 31.72
N GLY A 84 -13.37 18.44 30.49
CA GLY A 84 -13.52 19.48 29.50
C GLY A 84 -13.39 18.99 28.07
N LYS A 85 -13.64 19.92 27.15
CA LYS A 85 -13.56 19.63 25.72
C LYS A 85 -12.09 19.72 25.26
N ASN A 86 -11.52 18.58 24.89
CA ASN A 86 -10.22 18.53 24.24
C ASN A 86 -10.39 18.52 22.73
N THR A 87 -9.45 19.17 22.03
CA THR A 87 -9.47 19.30 20.57
C THR A 87 -8.11 18.99 19.98
N ALA A 88 -8.13 18.39 18.79
CA ALA A 88 -6.94 18.18 17.98
C ALA A 88 -7.29 18.37 16.51
N TRP A 89 -6.30 18.71 15.70
CA TRP A 89 -6.45 18.79 14.25
C TRP A 89 -5.29 18.09 13.54
N SER A 90 -5.51 17.69 12.31
CA SER A 90 -4.45 17.14 11.46
C SER A 90 -4.76 17.36 9.99
N ILE A 91 -3.70 17.32 9.18
CA ILE A 91 -3.79 17.33 7.73
C ILE A 91 -3.73 15.89 7.25
N GLY A 92 -4.62 15.53 6.33
CA GLY A 92 -4.52 14.32 5.52
C GLY A 92 -4.15 14.71 4.10
N GLU A 93 -3.22 14.00 3.53
CA GLU A 93 -2.70 14.27 2.20
C GLU A 93 -2.54 13.00 1.38
N VAL A 94 -2.83 13.14 0.09
CA VAL A 94 -2.66 12.10 -0.93
C VAL A 94 -1.97 12.70 -2.14
N SER A 95 -0.92 12.04 -2.60
CA SER A 95 -0.22 12.36 -3.83
C SER A 95 0.24 11.06 -4.51
N PRO A 96 0.64 11.08 -5.79
CA PRO A 96 1.19 9.91 -6.46
C PRO A 96 2.41 9.30 -5.75
N ASP A 97 3.13 10.10 -4.96
CA ASP A 97 4.32 9.66 -4.25
C ASP A 97 3.99 8.88 -2.97
N ASN A 98 2.89 9.24 -2.29
CA ASN A 98 2.48 8.65 -1.01
C ASN A 98 1.23 7.78 -1.08
N TYR A 99 0.64 7.62 -2.28
CA TYR A 99 -0.55 6.83 -2.53
C TYR A 99 -0.45 6.11 -3.86
N LYS A 100 0.25 4.98 -3.85
CA LYS A 100 0.39 4.12 -5.04
C LYS A 100 -0.85 3.26 -5.18
N THR A 101 -1.63 3.56 -6.19
CA THR A 101 -2.83 2.82 -6.52
C THR A 101 -2.63 1.92 -7.70
N TYR A 102 -2.75 0.62 -7.45
CA TYR A 102 -2.92 -0.32 -8.54
C TYR A 102 -4.40 -0.34 -8.94
N ALA A 103 -4.64 0.19 -10.12
CA ALA A 103 -5.80 0.11 -11.00
C ALA A 103 -7.22 0.35 -10.47
N LYS A 104 -7.61 -0.05 -9.26
CA LYS A 104 -9.00 0.11 -8.78
C LYS A 104 -9.16 1.02 -7.55
N GLN A 105 -8.12 1.24 -6.78
CA GLN A 105 -8.18 2.05 -5.54
C GLN A 105 -7.80 3.52 -5.76
N SER A 106 -7.27 3.88 -6.94
CA SER A 106 -6.91 5.26 -7.31
C SER A 106 -8.11 6.20 -7.45
N THR A 107 -9.31 5.70 -7.26
CA THR A 107 -10.55 6.44 -7.50
C THR A 107 -11.04 7.25 -6.32
N TYR A 108 -10.39 7.15 -5.13
CA TYR A 108 -10.89 7.78 -3.90
C TYR A 108 -9.82 8.60 -3.15
N PRO A 109 -9.11 9.55 -3.78
CA PRO A 109 -8.06 10.31 -3.11
C PRO A 109 -8.60 11.14 -1.94
N PHE A 110 -9.80 11.72 -2.06
CA PHE A 110 -10.43 12.48 -0.99
C PHE A 110 -10.73 11.62 0.23
N ALA A 111 -11.36 10.45 0.03
CA ALA A 111 -11.65 9.53 1.13
C ALA A 111 -10.38 9.02 1.83
N MET A 112 -9.29 8.83 1.07
CA MET A 112 -8.02 8.43 1.67
C MET A 112 -7.37 9.58 2.45
N ALA A 113 -7.41 10.81 1.94
CA ALA A 113 -6.89 11.97 2.64
C ALA A 113 -7.69 12.23 3.94
N GLU A 114 -9.02 12.15 3.87
CA GLU A 114 -9.90 12.26 5.04
C GLU A 114 -9.59 11.18 6.08
N LYS A 115 -9.49 9.94 5.66
CA LYS A 115 -9.15 8.80 6.53
C LYS A 115 -7.83 9.03 7.27
N ARG A 116 -6.78 9.46 6.57
CA ARG A 116 -5.47 9.79 7.16
C ARG A 116 -5.58 10.93 8.18
N ALA A 117 -6.34 11.99 7.86
CA ALA A 117 -6.55 13.10 8.78
C ALA A 117 -7.27 12.66 10.05
N ILE A 118 -8.39 11.94 9.92
CA ILE A 118 -9.20 11.46 11.04
C ILE A 118 -8.37 10.54 11.95
N ASP A 119 -7.66 9.57 11.39
CA ASP A 119 -6.84 8.64 12.15
C ASP A 119 -5.78 9.36 12.99
N ARG A 120 -5.09 10.34 12.40
CA ARG A 120 -4.11 11.18 13.11
C ARG A 120 -4.76 11.99 14.23
N VAL A 121 -5.95 12.53 13.99
CA VAL A 121 -6.70 13.28 15.01
C VAL A 121 -7.08 12.37 16.18
N ILE A 122 -7.58 11.16 15.91
CA ILE A 122 -7.90 10.18 16.95
C ILE A 122 -6.66 9.87 17.80
N LEU A 123 -5.53 9.54 17.15
CA LEU A 123 -4.27 9.24 17.86
C LEU A 123 -3.80 10.43 18.72
N LYS A 124 -3.97 11.69 18.24
CA LYS A 124 -3.65 12.90 19.01
C LYS A 124 -4.58 13.07 20.22
N LEU A 125 -5.90 12.88 20.05
CA LEU A 125 -6.86 12.97 21.13
C LEU A 125 -6.66 11.89 22.20
N LEU A 126 -6.18 10.71 21.78
CA LEU A 126 -5.79 9.64 22.68
C LEU A 126 -4.47 9.89 23.42
N GLY A 127 -3.65 10.83 22.91
CA GLY A 127 -2.32 11.13 23.46
C GLY A 127 -1.26 10.09 23.12
N VAL A 128 -1.46 9.31 22.04
CA VAL A 128 -0.54 8.24 21.59
C VAL A 128 0.07 8.52 20.22
N HIS A 129 -0.17 9.69 19.65
CA HIS A 129 0.44 10.12 18.40
C HIS A 129 1.97 10.26 18.58
N GLY A 130 2.73 9.65 17.66
CA GLY A 130 4.19 9.59 17.76
C GLY A 130 4.70 8.20 18.14
N ASP A 131 3.94 7.47 18.98
CA ASP A 131 4.22 6.08 19.30
C ASP A 131 3.54 5.10 18.32
N PHE A 132 2.46 5.56 17.72
CA PHE A 132 1.62 4.79 16.82
C PHE A 132 1.37 5.53 15.51
N TYR A 133 1.29 4.74 14.43
CA TYR A 133 0.87 5.19 13.11
C TYR A 133 -0.44 4.51 12.73
N SER A 134 -1.25 5.19 11.92
CA SER A 134 -2.41 4.55 11.31
C SER A 134 -2.00 3.67 10.14
N GLN A 135 -2.71 2.58 9.92
CA GLN A 135 -2.54 1.76 8.71
C GLN A 135 -2.75 2.57 7.42
N ALA A 136 -3.56 3.62 7.46
CA ALA A 136 -3.79 4.51 6.32
C ALA A 136 -2.56 5.36 5.94
N GLU A 137 -1.57 5.48 6.83
CA GLU A 137 -0.32 6.21 6.60
C GLU A 137 0.78 5.33 6.00
N ILE A 138 0.63 4.01 6.12
CA ILE A 138 1.59 3.06 5.58
C ILE A 138 1.30 2.89 4.12
N ASP A 139 2.32 3.09 3.29
CA ASP A 139 2.20 2.87 1.87
C ASP A 139 1.72 1.44 1.62
N GLU A 140 0.76 1.28 0.75
CA GLU A 140 0.21 -0.02 0.39
C GLU A 140 1.29 -1.01 -0.15
N ALA A 141 2.47 -0.52 -0.55
CA ALA A 141 3.61 -1.36 -0.90
C ALA A 141 4.13 -2.18 0.30
N GLU A 142 3.89 -1.71 1.53
CA GLU A 142 4.20 -2.43 2.78
C GLU A 142 3.00 -3.18 3.36
N ASN A 143 1.82 -3.05 2.75
CA ASN A 143 0.64 -3.79 3.19
C ASN A 143 0.80 -5.27 2.81
N PRO A 144 0.86 -6.20 3.79
CA PRO A 144 1.06 -7.63 3.51
C PRO A 144 -0.09 -8.30 2.77
N ASN A 145 -1.28 -7.70 2.77
CA ASN A 145 -2.37 -8.12 1.91
C ASN A 145 -2.13 -7.74 0.44
N LYS A 146 -1.10 -6.92 0.15
CA LYS A 146 -0.54 -6.73 -1.19
C LYS A 146 0.70 -7.59 -1.46
N GLY A 147 1.40 -8.01 -0.42
CA GLY A 147 2.52 -8.95 -0.54
C GLY A 147 2.11 -10.38 -0.82
N THR A 148 0.82 -10.66 -0.77
CA THR A 148 0.18 -11.81 -1.38
C THR A 148 -0.81 -11.35 -2.46
N SER A 149 -0.45 -10.46 -3.37
CA SER A 149 -0.71 -10.81 -4.75
C SER A 149 0.03 -12.12 -4.88
N ASP A 150 -0.74 -13.19 -4.85
CA ASP A 150 -0.28 -14.53 -5.10
C ASP A 150 0.86 -14.40 -6.11
N LYS A 151 2.13 -14.76 -5.70
CA LYS A 151 3.27 -14.69 -6.63
C LYS A 151 3.01 -15.52 -7.87
N SER A 152 1.86 -16.14 -7.93
CA SER A 152 1.27 -16.98 -8.94
C SER A 152 -0.08 -16.46 -9.48
N ASP A 153 -0.42 -15.14 -9.42
CA ASP A 153 -1.63 -14.71 -10.12
C ASP A 153 -1.50 -15.09 -11.61
N PRO A 154 -2.25 -16.10 -12.06
CA PRO A 154 -2.12 -16.64 -13.43
C PRO A 154 -2.36 -15.57 -14.49
N LYS A 155 -3.15 -14.53 -14.16
CA LYS A 155 -3.42 -13.41 -15.07
C LYS A 155 -2.22 -12.48 -15.23
N MET A 156 -1.50 -12.20 -14.13
CA MET A 156 -0.30 -11.37 -14.18
C MET A 156 0.84 -12.14 -14.87
N VAL A 157 1.02 -13.42 -14.57
CA VAL A 157 1.98 -14.28 -15.25
C VAL A 157 1.71 -14.32 -16.75
N ALA A 158 0.45 -14.53 -17.15
CA ALA A 158 0.05 -14.54 -18.55
C ALA A 158 0.30 -13.18 -19.24
N MET A 159 -0.03 -12.08 -18.58
CA MET A 159 0.19 -10.72 -19.11
C MET A 159 1.68 -10.42 -19.36
N ILE A 160 2.55 -10.76 -18.41
CA ILE A 160 4.00 -10.57 -18.57
C ILE A 160 4.55 -11.47 -19.68
N LYS A 161 4.11 -12.74 -19.74
CA LYS A 161 4.45 -13.66 -20.82
C LYS A 161 4.06 -13.09 -22.19
N ASP A 162 2.80 -12.70 -22.35
CA ASP A 162 2.28 -12.17 -23.61
C ASP A 162 3.01 -10.90 -24.06
N MET A 163 3.37 -10.04 -23.10
CA MET A 163 4.21 -8.87 -23.36
C MET A 163 5.56 -9.30 -23.96
N PHE A 164 6.28 -10.22 -23.33
CA PHE A 164 7.57 -10.69 -23.84
C PHE A 164 7.42 -11.36 -25.22
N LEU A 165 6.48 -12.27 -25.39
CA LEU A 165 6.27 -12.98 -26.65
C LEU A 165 5.91 -12.03 -27.80
N THR A 166 5.15 -10.98 -27.52
CA THR A 166 4.79 -9.96 -28.52
C THR A 166 6.01 -9.14 -28.92
N PHE A 167 6.78 -8.65 -27.96
CA PHE A 167 7.94 -7.81 -28.26
C PHE A 167 9.12 -8.60 -28.86
N LEU A 168 9.31 -9.88 -28.51
CA LEU A 168 10.31 -10.71 -29.16
C LEU A 168 10.07 -10.86 -30.67
N LYS A 169 8.80 -10.97 -31.08
CA LYS A 169 8.42 -11.10 -32.50
C LYS A 169 8.72 -9.84 -33.32
N VAL A 170 8.73 -8.66 -32.71
CA VAL A 170 8.94 -7.38 -33.39
C VAL A 170 10.43 -7.13 -33.69
N GLN A 171 11.34 -7.74 -32.92
CA GLN A 171 12.79 -7.57 -33.13
C GLN A 171 13.20 -8.20 -34.46
N LYS A 172 13.90 -7.42 -35.30
CA LYS A 172 14.32 -7.82 -36.65
C LYS A 172 15.77 -8.25 -36.72
N THR A 173 16.60 -7.75 -35.84
CA THR A 173 18.04 -8.05 -35.78
C THR A 173 18.43 -8.70 -34.47
N ARG A 174 19.56 -9.37 -34.45
CA ARG A 174 20.11 -10.00 -33.24
C ARG A 174 20.47 -8.97 -32.18
N GLU A 175 20.98 -7.83 -32.60
CA GLU A 175 21.34 -6.70 -31.74
C GLU A 175 20.12 -6.16 -31.01
N GLU A 176 19.01 -5.91 -31.73
CA GLU A 176 17.74 -5.47 -31.16
C GLU A 176 17.18 -6.49 -30.16
N LEU A 177 17.22 -7.76 -30.52
CA LEU A 177 16.74 -8.85 -29.67
C LEU A 177 17.52 -8.92 -28.36
N VAL A 178 18.85 -8.82 -28.41
CA VAL A 178 19.72 -8.86 -27.22
C VAL A 178 19.55 -7.58 -26.41
N ALA A 179 19.43 -6.41 -27.04
CA ALA A 179 19.19 -5.14 -26.36
C ALA A 179 17.84 -5.17 -25.60
N TYR A 180 16.80 -5.67 -26.23
CA TYR A 180 15.50 -5.84 -25.58
C TYR A 180 15.58 -6.77 -24.36
N TRP A 181 16.23 -7.93 -24.49
CA TRP A 181 16.38 -8.87 -23.37
C TRP A 181 17.16 -8.27 -22.20
N LYS A 182 18.29 -7.61 -22.49
CA LYS A 182 19.12 -6.96 -21.46
C LYS A 182 18.47 -5.72 -20.86
N GLY A 183 17.58 -5.05 -21.58
CA GLY A 183 16.84 -3.87 -21.12
C GLY A 183 15.71 -4.18 -20.15
N ASN A 184 15.33 -5.47 -19.99
CA ASN A 184 14.19 -5.87 -19.16
C ASN A 184 14.57 -6.87 -18.04
N PRO A 185 15.63 -6.62 -17.23
CA PRO A 185 16.07 -7.58 -16.22
C PRO A 185 15.06 -7.75 -15.10
N GLU A 186 14.39 -6.67 -14.68
CA GLU A 186 13.46 -6.70 -13.57
C GLU A 186 12.16 -7.47 -13.88
N PRO A 187 11.47 -7.24 -15.02
CA PRO A 187 10.33 -8.06 -15.43
C PRO A 187 10.66 -9.54 -15.60
N LEU A 188 11.86 -9.88 -16.11
CA LEU A 188 12.32 -11.28 -16.24
C LEU A 188 12.54 -11.91 -14.87
N ARG A 189 13.13 -11.18 -13.92
CA ARG A 189 13.30 -11.64 -12.54
C ARG A 189 11.95 -11.89 -11.87
N GLN A 190 11.02 -10.94 -12.00
CA GLN A 190 9.66 -11.08 -11.46
C GLN A 190 8.94 -12.30 -12.05
N LEU A 191 9.01 -12.48 -13.37
CA LEU A 191 8.40 -13.65 -14.03
C LEU A 191 8.98 -14.96 -13.50
N LYS A 192 10.29 -15.03 -13.28
CA LYS A 192 10.96 -16.19 -12.70
C LYS A 192 10.51 -16.49 -11.27
N GLU A 193 10.36 -15.44 -10.45
CA GLU A 193 9.86 -15.56 -9.07
C GLU A 193 8.38 -15.97 -9.01
N MET A 194 7.57 -15.55 -10.00
CA MET A 194 6.15 -15.89 -10.10
C MET A 194 5.92 -17.28 -10.68
N SER A 195 6.65 -17.66 -11.72
CA SER A 195 6.53 -18.95 -12.40
C SER A 195 7.81 -19.29 -13.17
N GLU A 196 8.59 -20.20 -12.63
CA GLU A 196 9.81 -20.70 -13.30
C GLU A 196 9.49 -21.39 -14.63
N VAL A 197 8.36 -22.07 -14.72
CA VAL A 197 7.90 -22.74 -15.95
C VAL A 197 7.65 -21.71 -17.06
N VAL A 198 6.89 -20.65 -16.77
CA VAL A 198 6.58 -19.60 -17.75
C VAL A 198 7.81 -18.78 -18.10
N HIS A 199 8.71 -18.51 -17.14
CA HIS A 199 9.99 -17.86 -17.42
C HIS A 199 10.80 -18.67 -18.43
N LYS A 200 10.86 -20.00 -18.27
CA LYS A 200 11.55 -20.89 -19.22
C LYS A 200 10.92 -20.88 -20.61
N GLU A 201 9.59 -20.83 -20.70
CA GLU A 201 8.89 -20.68 -21.98
C GLU A 201 9.29 -19.39 -22.70
N VAL A 202 9.43 -18.28 -21.98
CA VAL A 202 9.88 -17.00 -22.54
C VAL A 202 11.35 -17.04 -22.95
N GLU A 203 12.23 -17.71 -22.19
CA GLU A 203 13.62 -17.93 -22.58
C GLU A 203 13.73 -18.80 -23.85
N ASP A 204 12.93 -19.84 -23.97
CA ASP A 204 12.93 -20.71 -25.15
C ASP A 204 12.43 -19.93 -26.38
N ALA A 205 11.40 -19.09 -26.24
CA ALA A 205 10.94 -18.21 -27.31
C ALA A 205 12.03 -17.20 -27.76
N PHE A 206 12.80 -16.66 -26.82
CA PHE A 206 13.95 -15.80 -27.13
C PHE A 206 14.99 -16.57 -27.96
N ARG A 207 15.34 -17.81 -27.58
CA ARG A 207 16.31 -18.64 -28.28
C ARG A 207 15.84 -19.02 -29.67
N GLU A 208 14.56 -19.35 -29.83
CA GLU A 208 13.98 -19.65 -31.14
C GLU A 208 13.99 -18.41 -32.05
N ARG A 209 13.61 -17.24 -31.54
CA ARG A 209 13.66 -16.00 -32.31
C ARG A 209 15.09 -15.65 -32.75
N ALA A 210 16.08 -15.90 -31.90
CA ALA A 210 17.49 -15.70 -32.26
C ALA A 210 17.96 -16.63 -33.39
N LYS A 211 17.41 -17.87 -33.49
CA LYS A 211 17.71 -18.80 -34.60
C LYS A 211 17.02 -18.35 -35.90
N GLU A 212 15.75 -17.91 -35.82
CA GLU A 212 15.02 -17.41 -36.99
C GLU A 212 15.73 -16.23 -37.65
N ILE A 213 16.13 -15.23 -36.82
CA ILE A 213 16.88 -14.06 -37.31
C ILE A 213 18.17 -14.50 -38.01
N LYS A 214 18.94 -15.42 -37.41
CA LYS A 214 20.18 -15.93 -38.01
C LYS A 214 19.96 -16.66 -39.35
N GLN A 215 18.85 -17.36 -39.51
CA GLN A 215 18.51 -18.07 -40.75
C GLN A 215 18.02 -17.09 -41.85
N GLY A 216 17.41 -15.97 -41.48
CA GLY A 216 16.95 -14.96 -42.43
C GLY A 216 18.06 -14.00 -42.93
N GLU A 217 19.22 -14.01 -42.28
CA GLU A 217 20.43 -13.25 -42.66
C GLU A 217 21.36 -14.03 -43.61
N SER A 218 21.03 -15.30 -43.93
CA SER A 218 21.81 -16.16 -44.83
C SER A 218 21.17 -16.23 -46.21
#